data_10d3587431ed2792461e309e4eede115
#
_entry.id   10d3587431ed2792461e309e4eede115
#
_cell.length_a   1.000
_cell.length_b   1.000
_cell.length_c   1.000
_cell.angle_alpha   90.00
_cell.angle_beta   90.00
_cell.angle_gamma   90.00
#
_symmetry.space_group_name_H-M   'P 1'
#
loop_
_entity.id
_entity.type
_entity.pdbx_description
1 polymer ?
#
loop_
_entity_poly.entity_id
_entity_poly.type
_entity_poly.pdbx_seq_one_letter_code
_entity_poly.pdbx_strand_id
1 'polypeptide(L)'
;SGPLAGDALTMRLYGNINKTDADAQDINTAQNGSYAAGREGVRNKDINALLSWKLTPQQIIDFDYSYSRQGNIYAGDTQYSNSNVSPDGLVSSLYGHETNRMYRQSYGITHNGIWDWGQSKFGVYYEKTNNTRLEEGSTGKVEGMINSDKYDTSRLESYRSTGELNIPFFWLVEQTLTVGAEWNRDELNDPASMQATNVSGEVINGVPGTASERNSKNSADLTGIYLEDNIEARQGTNLIPGIRFDYHNQFGSNWSPSLNVSQDLGDMFKVKAGIARVFKAPNLYQSSEGYLLSTRGNGCPNNVSEGSCYLLGNPDLDPEISVNKEIGLAFALEGYEAGITWFRNDYKNKIVSGTDVLGQTSSGANILQWQNGGKAVVEGLEGNLTVPVIRDTLTWRTNATYMIQSKSKDTGNPLSIIPKYTVNTMLDWEVNSKLSANVSWTMYGRQKPRENAEIRKEENAMSSREIGAYSIVGIGSNYQLTKNLRLNAGISNLFDKQIYRENDGASTYNEPGRAYYAGVTLSF
;
A
#
# COMPACT_ATOMS: atom_id res chain seq x y z
N SER A 1 21.12 -15.94 -14.64
CA SER A 1 20.11 -16.97 -14.92
C SER A 1 20.60 -17.91 -16.01
N GLY A 2 20.21 -19.17 -15.93
CA GLY A 2 20.57 -20.15 -16.94
C GLY A 2 20.14 -21.57 -16.59
N PRO A 3 20.40 -22.53 -17.49
CA PRO A 3 20.10 -23.92 -17.26
C PRO A 3 21.08 -24.53 -16.24
N LEU A 4 20.57 -25.40 -15.36
CA LEU A 4 21.37 -26.23 -14.45
C LEU A 4 21.49 -27.67 -14.96
N ALA A 5 20.43 -28.19 -15.59
CA ALA A 5 20.39 -29.52 -16.17
C ALA A 5 19.65 -29.50 -17.51
N GLY A 6 20.32 -29.06 -18.54
CA GLY A 6 19.72 -28.83 -19.86
C GLY A 6 18.51 -27.89 -19.75
N ASP A 7 17.50 -28.11 -20.59
CA ASP A 7 16.26 -27.32 -20.55
C ASP A 7 15.25 -27.78 -19.45
N ALA A 8 15.56 -28.87 -18.74
CA ALA A 8 14.66 -29.41 -17.73
C ALA A 8 14.69 -28.65 -16.41
N LEU A 9 15.85 -28.10 -16.04
CA LEU A 9 16.04 -27.38 -14.80
C LEU A 9 16.75 -26.06 -15.06
N THR A 10 16.09 -24.94 -14.74
CA THR A 10 16.66 -23.60 -14.90
C THR A 10 16.67 -22.87 -13.57
N MET A 11 17.64 -21.97 -13.41
CA MET A 11 17.77 -21.16 -12.20
C MET A 11 17.91 -19.67 -12.56
N ARG A 12 17.27 -18.84 -11.75
CA ARG A 12 17.49 -17.39 -11.72
C ARG A 12 17.85 -16.97 -10.31
N LEU A 13 18.97 -16.29 -10.17
CA LEU A 13 19.42 -15.70 -8.91
C LEU A 13 19.66 -14.21 -9.13
N TYR A 14 19.14 -13.37 -8.27
CA TYR A 14 19.38 -11.93 -8.28
C TYR A 14 19.32 -11.34 -6.88
N GLY A 15 19.99 -10.22 -6.70
CA GLY A 15 19.99 -9.51 -5.44
C GLY A 15 20.19 -8.02 -5.65
N ASN A 16 19.91 -7.27 -4.60
CA ASN A 16 20.05 -5.83 -4.56
C ASN A 16 20.63 -5.39 -3.22
N ILE A 17 21.52 -4.42 -3.26
CA ILE A 17 21.99 -3.68 -2.09
C ILE A 17 21.78 -2.21 -2.38
N ASN A 18 21.06 -1.55 -1.49
CA ASN A 18 20.72 -0.15 -1.61
C ASN A 18 20.97 0.55 -0.26
N LYS A 19 21.48 1.77 -0.32
CA LYS A 19 21.61 2.66 0.83
C LYS A 19 21.20 4.06 0.41
N THR A 20 20.27 4.64 1.17
CA THR A 20 19.89 6.06 1.08
C THR A 20 20.19 6.66 2.45
N ASP A 21 20.94 7.76 2.48
CA ASP A 21 21.18 8.46 3.73
C ASP A 21 19.93 9.22 4.18
N ALA A 22 19.81 9.43 5.49
CA ALA A 22 18.75 10.24 6.06
C ALA A 22 18.91 11.70 5.63
N ASP A 23 17.79 12.43 5.56
CA ASP A 23 17.82 13.87 5.39
C ASP A 23 18.55 14.55 6.57
N ALA A 24 19.09 15.74 6.36
CA ALA A 24 19.74 16.51 7.42
C ALA A 24 18.74 16.90 8.51
N GLN A 25 19.20 16.97 9.75
CA GLN A 25 18.39 17.33 10.92
C GLN A 25 17.67 18.67 10.78
N ASP A 26 18.27 19.58 10.04
CA ASP A 26 17.85 20.98 9.91
C ASP A 26 17.00 21.26 8.67
N ILE A 27 16.54 20.24 7.96
CA ILE A 27 15.78 20.40 6.70
C ILE A 27 14.49 21.23 6.88
N ASN A 28 13.95 21.30 8.11
CA ASN A 28 12.74 22.04 8.45
C ASN A 28 12.99 23.15 9.50
N THR A 29 14.17 23.70 9.59
CA THR A 29 14.58 24.65 10.65
C THR A 29 13.79 25.96 10.72
N ALA A 30 13.04 26.30 9.69
CA ALA A 30 12.39 27.61 9.59
C ALA A 30 11.01 27.73 10.28
N GLN A 31 10.52 26.68 10.92
CA GLN A 31 9.13 26.62 11.40
C GLN A 31 9.05 26.67 12.94
N ASN A 32 9.05 27.88 13.50
CA ASN A 32 8.60 28.21 14.88
C ASN A 32 8.93 27.18 15.99
N GLY A 33 10.10 26.56 15.97
CA GLY A 33 10.55 25.62 16.99
C GLY A 33 9.88 24.24 16.97
N SER A 34 9.07 23.95 15.99
CA SER A 34 8.41 22.66 15.76
C SER A 34 9.07 21.99 14.54
N TYR A 35 10.07 21.15 14.81
CA TYR A 35 10.83 20.47 13.76
C TYR A 35 10.08 19.24 13.28
N ALA A 36 9.42 19.32 12.13
CA ALA A 36 9.14 18.13 11.37
C ALA A 36 10.46 17.70 10.72
N ALA A 37 10.97 16.55 11.09
CA ALA A 37 12.24 16.07 10.58
C ALA A 37 12.15 15.66 9.11
N GLY A 38 13.30 15.50 8.48
CA GLY A 38 13.44 14.97 7.14
C GLY A 38 13.07 13.48 7.05
N ARG A 39 13.18 12.95 5.85
CA ARG A 39 12.93 11.51 5.62
C ARG A 39 14.03 10.67 6.25
N GLU A 40 13.63 9.54 6.80
CA GLU A 40 14.58 8.52 7.24
C GLU A 40 15.41 7.99 6.08
N GLY A 41 16.65 7.65 6.35
CA GLY A 41 17.46 6.89 5.44
C GLY A 41 17.05 5.42 5.41
N VAL A 42 17.47 4.70 4.40
CA VAL A 42 17.13 3.28 4.21
C VAL A 42 18.37 2.48 3.82
N ARG A 43 18.49 1.29 4.40
CA ARG A 43 19.50 0.31 4.01
C ARG A 43 18.83 -1.01 3.71
N ASN A 44 18.76 -1.38 2.43
CA ASN A 44 18.15 -2.63 1.97
C ASN A 44 19.18 -3.61 1.47
N LYS A 45 18.93 -4.90 1.72
CA LYS A 45 19.66 -6.03 1.17
C LYS A 45 18.66 -7.11 0.82
N ASP A 46 18.60 -7.50 -0.43
CA ASP A 46 17.65 -8.46 -0.94
C ASP A 46 18.36 -9.55 -1.75
N ILE A 47 17.90 -10.78 -1.62
CA ILE A 47 18.30 -11.90 -2.46
C ILE A 47 17.07 -12.69 -2.85
N ASN A 48 16.98 -13.09 -4.11
CA ASN A 48 15.87 -13.85 -4.66
C ASN A 48 16.41 -14.99 -5.51
N ALA A 49 15.83 -16.15 -5.36
CA ALA A 49 16.17 -17.34 -6.13
C ALA A 49 14.89 -17.98 -6.68
N LEU A 50 14.87 -18.30 -7.95
CA LEU A 50 13.84 -19.07 -8.61
C LEU A 50 14.48 -20.30 -9.26
N LEU A 51 13.96 -21.47 -8.92
CA LEU A 51 14.29 -22.72 -9.56
C LEU A 51 13.06 -23.23 -10.30
N SER A 52 13.15 -23.35 -11.61
CA SER A 52 12.05 -23.85 -12.44
C SER A 52 12.39 -25.24 -12.97
N TRP A 53 11.55 -26.20 -12.65
CA TRP A 53 11.68 -27.60 -13.04
C TRP A 53 10.58 -27.98 -14.01
N LYS A 54 10.95 -28.24 -15.27
CA LYS A 54 10.06 -28.78 -16.30
C LYS A 54 10.00 -30.29 -16.18
N LEU A 55 8.96 -30.80 -15.52
CA LEU A 55 8.70 -32.24 -15.45
C LEU A 55 8.39 -32.83 -16.83
N THR A 56 7.59 -32.10 -17.59
CA THR A 56 7.28 -32.29 -19.00
C THR A 56 7.19 -30.92 -19.67
N PRO A 57 7.11 -30.81 -21.01
CA PRO A 57 6.87 -29.53 -21.68
C PRO A 57 5.60 -28.79 -21.19
N GLN A 58 4.62 -29.53 -20.64
CA GLN A 58 3.33 -29.00 -20.19
C GLN A 58 3.22 -28.87 -18.67
N GLN A 59 4.22 -29.37 -17.90
CA GLN A 59 4.19 -29.39 -16.44
C GLN A 59 5.44 -28.73 -15.87
N ILE A 60 5.25 -27.62 -15.14
CA ILE A 60 6.35 -26.86 -14.58
C ILE A 60 6.12 -26.71 -13.07
N ILE A 61 7.16 -26.98 -12.29
CA ILE A 61 7.18 -26.67 -10.86
C ILE A 61 8.23 -25.57 -10.62
N ASP A 62 7.79 -24.48 -10.03
CA ASP A 62 8.62 -23.37 -9.61
C ASP A 62 8.84 -23.41 -8.10
N PHE A 63 10.08 -23.23 -7.67
CA PHE A 63 10.48 -23.07 -6.28
C PHE A 63 11.04 -21.65 -6.13
N ASP A 64 10.36 -20.83 -5.33
CA ASP A 64 10.71 -19.45 -5.06
C ASP A 64 11.26 -19.31 -3.65
N TYR A 65 12.37 -18.59 -3.53
CA TYR A 65 12.90 -18.15 -2.25
C TYR A 65 13.23 -16.68 -2.33
N SER A 66 12.85 -15.90 -1.33
CA SER A 66 13.31 -14.53 -1.17
C SER A 66 13.70 -14.23 0.28
N TYR A 67 14.74 -13.42 0.42
CA TYR A 67 15.16 -12.82 1.68
C TYR A 67 15.34 -11.33 1.49
N SER A 68 14.76 -10.55 2.40
CA SER A 68 14.91 -9.09 2.42
C SER A 68 15.26 -8.64 3.84
N ARG A 69 16.17 -7.69 3.92
CA ARG A 69 16.48 -6.97 5.14
C ARG A 69 16.42 -5.48 4.85
N GLN A 70 15.52 -4.79 5.53
CA GLN A 70 15.38 -3.34 5.48
C GLN A 70 15.72 -2.75 6.84
N GLY A 71 16.59 -1.73 6.87
CA GLY A 71 16.88 -0.93 8.05
C GLY A 71 16.54 0.53 7.80
N ASN A 72 15.80 1.17 8.70
CA ASN A 72 15.53 2.59 8.64
C ASN A 72 16.58 3.35 9.45
N ILE A 73 17.21 4.35 8.83
CA ILE A 73 18.21 5.21 9.44
C ILE A 73 17.49 6.44 9.97
N TYR A 74 17.55 6.61 11.28
CA TYR A 74 16.80 7.63 12.00
C TYR A 74 17.21 9.05 11.59
N ALA A 75 16.21 9.88 11.29
CA ALA A 75 16.35 11.30 10.96
C ALA A 75 15.45 12.19 11.82
N GLY A 76 14.81 11.61 12.86
CA GLY A 76 13.77 12.29 13.60
C GLY A 76 12.46 12.41 12.83
N ASP A 77 12.21 11.56 11.84
CA ASP A 77 11.00 11.60 11.00
C ASP A 77 9.75 11.16 11.77
N THR A 78 9.36 11.97 12.72
CA THR A 78 8.16 11.78 13.50
C THR A 78 7.25 12.99 13.35
N GLN A 79 5.95 12.79 13.53
CA GLN A 79 4.96 13.86 13.48
C GLN A 79 5.25 14.96 14.53
N TYR A 80 5.89 14.59 15.60
CA TYR A 80 6.33 15.48 16.66
C TYR A 80 7.85 15.41 16.72
N SER A 81 8.52 16.48 16.29
CA SER A 81 9.95 16.50 16.37
C SER A 81 10.45 16.30 17.80
N ASN A 82 11.60 15.71 17.90
CA ASN A 82 12.20 15.19 19.12
C ASN A 82 12.64 16.24 20.13
N SER A 83 12.36 17.50 19.89
CA SER A 83 12.89 18.60 20.67
C SER A 83 12.39 18.69 22.11
N ASN A 84 11.30 17.99 22.46
CA ASN A 84 10.65 18.26 23.75
C ASN A 84 10.41 17.08 24.68
N VAL A 85 10.77 15.84 24.33
CA VAL A 85 10.19 14.71 25.07
C VAL A 85 11.12 13.53 25.35
N SER A 86 12.33 13.57 24.88
CA SER A 86 13.31 12.51 25.17
C SER A 86 14.41 13.01 26.10
N PRO A 87 15.01 12.16 26.93
CA PRO A 87 16.26 12.52 27.60
C PRO A 87 17.22 13.07 26.55
N ASP A 88 17.67 14.29 26.70
CA ASP A 88 18.41 15.09 25.72
C ASP A 88 19.60 14.39 25.03
N GLY A 89 20.11 13.31 25.61
CA GLY A 89 21.21 12.52 25.06
C GLY A 89 20.78 11.34 24.17
N LEU A 90 19.63 10.71 24.41
CA LEU A 90 19.22 9.49 23.69
C LEU A 90 18.88 9.79 22.22
N VAL A 91 17.98 10.72 21.97
CA VAL A 91 17.54 11.05 20.62
C VAL A 91 18.69 11.55 19.77
N SER A 92 19.54 12.42 20.32
CA SER A 92 20.73 12.90 19.62
C SER A 92 21.68 11.78 19.21
N SER A 93 21.80 10.74 20.03
CA SER A 93 22.63 9.57 19.72
C SER A 93 22.04 8.65 18.64
N LEU A 94 20.76 8.77 18.33
CA LEU A 94 20.08 7.90 17.37
C LEU A 94 20.18 8.38 15.92
N TYR A 95 20.43 9.68 15.70
CA TYR A 95 20.58 10.21 14.34
C TYR A 95 21.66 9.49 13.54
N GLY A 96 21.31 9.05 12.33
CA GLY A 96 22.21 8.30 11.48
C GLY A 96 22.34 6.80 11.82
N HIS A 97 21.69 6.33 12.88
CA HIS A 97 21.67 4.93 13.27
C HIS A 97 20.37 4.24 12.87
N GLU A 98 20.41 2.92 12.72
CA GLU A 98 19.21 2.14 12.41
C GLU A 98 18.38 1.91 13.68
N THR A 99 17.18 2.44 13.69
CA THR A 99 16.22 2.31 14.79
C THR A 99 15.10 1.32 14.50
N ASN A 100 14.96 0.91 13.24
CA ASN A 100 13.98 -0.09 12.81
C ASN A 100 14.64 -1.03 11.81
N ARG A 101 14.47 -2.34 12.00
CA ARG A 101 15.00 -3.40 11.12
C ARG A 101 13.93 -4.42 10.84
N MET A 102 13.58 -4.58 9.59
CA MET A 102 12.65 -5.60 9.15
C MET A 102 13.37 -6.69 8.38
N TYR A 103 13.14 -7.94 8.78
CA TYR A 103 13.65 -9.14 8.13
C TYR A 103 12.48 -9.92 7.60
N ARG A 104 12.51 -10.25 6.30
CA ARG A 104 11.45 -10.99 5.63
C ARG A 104 12.03 -12.17 4.88
N GLN A 105 11.41 -13.32 5.02
CA GLN A 105 11.73 -14.54 4.28
C GLN A 105 10.46 -15.09 3.67
N SER A 106 10.51 -15.44 2.39
CA SER A 106 9.37 -16.04 1.69
C SER A 106 9.82 -17.30 0.96
N TYR A 107 8.95 -18.28 0.96
CA TYR A 107 9.12 -19.56 0.28
C TYR A 107 7.84 -19.85 -0.51
N GLY A 108 7.98 -20.27 -1.76
CA GLY A 108 6.86 -20.63 -2.61
C GLY A 108 7.15 -21.91 -3.40
N ILE A 109 6.12 -22.70 -3.61
CA ILE A 109 6.13 -23.81 -4.56
C ILE A 109 4.88 -23.66 -5.41
N THR A 110 5.05 -23.54 -6.73
CA THR A 110 3.95 -23.38 -7.67
C THR A 110 4.04 -24.43 -8.77
N HIS A 111 2.95 -25.13 -9.02
CA HIS A 111 2.79 -26.01 -10.16
C HIS A 111 1.92 -25.34 -11.21
N ASN A 112 2.39 -25.29 -12.44
CA ASN A 112 1.66 -24.84 -13.62
C ASN A 112 1.50 -26.02 -14.58
N GLY A 113 0.26 -26.33 -14.95
CA GLY A 113 -0.08 -27.45 -15.81
C GLY A 113 -0.89 -27.03 -17.02
N ILE A 114 -0.56 -27.57 -18.19
CA ILE A 114 -1.34 -27.48 -19.42
C ILE A 114 -1.84 -28.89 -19.71
N TRP A 115 -3.17 -29.03 -19.86
CA TRP A 115 -3.88 -30.27 -20.02
C TRP A 115 -4.76 -30.22 -21.26
N ASP A 116 -5.23 -31.36 -21.76
CA ASP A 116 -6.17 -31.41 -22.89
C ASP A 116 -7.49 -30.67 -22.59
N TRP A 117 -7.88 -30.60 -21.31
CA TRP A 117 -9.11 -29.95 -20.84
C TRP A 117 -8.93 -28.48 -20.44
N GLY A 118 -7.70 -27.96 -20.37
CA GLY A 118 -7.44 -26.57 -19.93
C GLY A 118 -6.13 -26.41 -19.20
N GLN A 119 -6.10 -25.47 -18.26
CA GLN A 119 -4.91 -25.12 -17.50
C GLN A 119 -5.18 -25.21 -15.99
N SER A 120 -4.13 -25.54 -15.24
CA SER A 120 -4.16 -25.52 -13.77
C SER A 120 -2.98 -24.77 -13.19
N LYS A 121 -3.21 -24.13 -12.05
CA LYS A 121 -2.16 -23.52 -11.23
C LYS A 121 -2.43 -23.82 -9.77
N PHE A 122 -1.44 -24.42 -9.08
CA PHE A 122 -1.49 -24.68 -7.65
C PHE A 122 -0.27 -24.07 -7.00
N GLY A 123 -0.45 -23.47 -5.84
CA GLY A 123 0.64 -22.84 -5.12
C GLY A 123 0.50 -23.00 -3.61
N VAL A 124 1.63 -23.16 -2.93
CA VAL A 124 1.75 -23.07 -1.47
C VAL A 124 2.87 -22.10 -1.13
N TYR A 125 2.62 -21.22 -0.18
CA TYR A 125 3.52 -20.14 0.17
C TYR A 125 3.60 -20.00 1.69
N TYR A 126 4.79 -19.69 2.16
CA TYR A 126 5.03 -19.32 3.55
C TYR A 126 5.89 -18.07 3.59
N GLU A 127 5.50 -17.11 4.41
CA GLU A 127 6.24 -15.88 4.65
C GLU A 127 6.38 -15.62 6.14
N LYS A 128 7.57 -15.19 6.54
CA LYS A 128 7.86 -14.75 7.89
C LYS A 128 8.50 -13.37 7.87
N THR A 129 7.90 -12.44 8.61
CA THR A 129 8.43 -11.09 8.82
C THR A 129 8.67 -10.86 10.30
N ASN A 130 9.89 -10.45 10.64
CA ASN A 130 10.24 -9.95 11.96
C ASN A 130 10.56 -8.46 11.83
N ASN A 131 9.87 -7.62 12.58
CA ASN A 131 10.13 -6.19 12.66
C ASN A 131 10.65 -5.85 14.05
N THR A 132 11.94 -5.53 14.14
CA THR A 132 12.62 -5.13 15.37
C THR A 132 12.82 -3.62 15.35
N ARG A 133 12.18 -2.92 16.27
CA ARG A 133 12.21 -1.46 16.36
C ARG A 133 12.40 -0.99 17.78
N LEU A 134 12.88 0.23 17.96
CA LEU A 134 12.84 0.90 19.25
C LEU A 134 11.39 1.06 19.73
N GLU A 135 11.20 0.99 21.04
CA GLU A 135 9.91 1.30 21.65
C GLU A 135 9.52 2.74 21.34
N GLU A 136 8.51 2.89 20.50
CA GLU A 136 7.90 4.16 20.16
C GLU A 136 6.51 4.20 20.76
N GLY A 137 6.11 5.29 21.34
CA GLY A 137 4.76 5.73 21.68
C GLY A 137 3.61 4.76 21.89
N SER A 138 3.80 3.49 21.59
CA SER A 138 2.79 2.43 21.64
C SER A 138 2.22 2.19 23.05
N THR A 139 2.91 2.61 24.06
CA THR A 139 2.54 2.40 25.48
C THR A 139 1.89 3.63 26.12
N GLY A 140 1.06 4.34 25.37
CA GLY A 140 0.35 5.51 25.89
C GLY A 140 1.07 6.84 25.70
N LYS A 141 2.16 6.87 24.95
CA LYS A 141 2.82 8.10 24.50
C LYS A 141 2.41 8.45 23.07
N VAL A 142 2.85 9.59 22.62
CA VAL A 142 2.59 10.06 21.27
C VAL A 142 3.29 9.14 20.29
N GLU A 143 2.59 8.71 19.26
CA GLU A 143 3.13 7.91 18.17
C GLU A 143 4.38 8.59 17.57
N GLY A 144 5.41 7.80 17.31
CA GLY A 144 6.68 8.29 16.80
C GLY A 144 7.64 8.87 17.84
N MET A 145 7.28 8.90 19.11
CA MET A 145 8.19 9.30 20.17
C MET A 145 9.00 8.13 20.70
N ILE A 146 10.31 8.24 20.62
CA ILE A 146 11.23 7.26 21.18
C ILE A 146 11.29 7.44 22.70
N ASN A 147 10.96 6.38 23.42
CA ASN A 147 10.83 6.42 24.89
C ASN A 147 12.00 5.78 25.62
N SER A 148 12.68 4.84 24.97
CA SER A 148 13.76 4.07 25.56
C SER A 148 14.74 3.59 24.50
N ASP A 149 15.85 3.04 24.93
CA ASP A 149 16.85 2.36 24.09
C ASP A 149 16.53 0.87 23.87
N LYS A 150 15.35 0.42 24.34
CA LYS A 150 14.92 -0.96 24.17
C LYS A 150 14.37 -1.22 22.79
N TYR A 151 14.64 -2.42 22.28
CA TYR A 151 14.12 -2.93 21.04
C TYR A 151 13.08 -4.01 21.29
N ASP A 152 11.95 -3.89 20.64
CA ASP A 152 10.92 -4.93 20.58
C ASP A 152 10.83 -5.54 19.19
N THR A 153 10.41 -6.79 19.13
CA THR A 153 10.24 -7.52 17.89
C THR A 153 8.80 -8.00 17.74
N SER A 154 8.12 -7.48 16.74
CA SER A 154 6.87 -8.06 16.25
C SER A 154 7.15 -9.10 15.18
N ARG A 155 6.34 -10.17 15.15
CA ARG A 155 6.43 -11.26 14.18
C ARG A 155 5.10 -11.45 13.49
N LEU A 156 5.14 -11.50 12.16
CA LEU A 156 4.03 -11.92 11.32
C LEU A 156 4.45 -13.18 10.54
N GLU A 157 3.64 -14.22 10.61
CA GLU A 157 3.79 -15.44 9.80
C GLU A 157 2.53 -15.61 8.95
N SER A 158 2.71 -15.77 7.64
CA SER A 158 1.62 -15.90 6.68
C SER A 158 1.76 -17.22 5.92
N TYR A 159 0.69 -17.98 5.88
CA TYR A 159 0.55 -19.22 5.14
C TYR A 159 -0.51 -19.03 4.07
N ARG A 160 -0.23 -19.44 2.85
CA ARG A 160 -1.18 -19.34 1.75
C ARG A 160 -1.16 -20.60 0.90
N SER A 161 -2.33 -21.07 0.53
CA SER A 161 -2.52 -22.14 -0.45
C SER A 161 -3.54 -21.68 -1.50
N THR A 162 -3.24 -21.88 -2.77
CA THR A 162 -4.10 -21.46 -3.89
C THR A 162 -4.23 -22.57 -4.91
N GLY A 163 -5.40 -22.70 -5.50
CA GLY A 163 -5.64 -23.56 -6.64
C GLY A 163 -6.58 -22.90 -7.63
N GLU A 164 -6.27 -22.96 -8.92
CA GLU A 164 -7.08 -22.39 -9.99
C GLU A 164 -7.07 -23.32 -11.19
N LEU A 165 -8.23 -23.46 -11.80
CA LEU A 165 -8.46 -24.19 -13.05
C LEU A 165 -9.09 -23.23 -14.07
N ASN A 166 -8.56 -23.20 -15.28
CA ASN A 166 -9.10 -22.48 -16.41
C ASN A 166 -9.51 -23.48 -17.48
N ILE A 167 -10.80 -23.59 -17.74
CA ILE A 167 -11.41 -24.64 -18.57
C ILE A 167 -12.11 -24.00 -19.76
N PRO A 168 -11.47 -23.93 -20.93
CA PRO A 168 -12.14 -23.51 -22.17
C PRO A 168 -13.14 -24.58 -22.61
N PHE A 169 -14.33 -24.16 -22.97
CA PHE A 169 -15.36 -25.04 -23.51
C PHE A 169 -16.31 -24.28 -24.44
N PHE A 170 -17.04 -25.03 -25.24
CA PHE A 170 -18.09 -24.50 -26.09
C PHE A 170 -19.45 -24.96 -25.60
N TRP A 171 -20.31 -24.00 -25.25
CA TRP A 171 -21.72 -24.23 -25.00
C TRP A 171 -22.50 -23.02 -25.50
N LEU A 172 -23.15 -23.17 -26.66
CA LEU A 172 -23.80 -22.11 -27.47
C LEU A 172 -22.79 -21.10 -28.03
N VAL A 173 -21.80 -20.69 -27.23
CA VAL A 173 -20.71 -19.77 -27.59
C VAL A 173 -19.41 -20.23 -26.93
N GLU A 174 -18.29 -19.67 -27.36
CA GLU A 174 -16.98 -19.89 -26.72
C GLU A 174 -16.97 -19.31 -25.28
N GLN A 175 -16.49 -20.11 -24.34
CA GLN A 175 -16.43 -19.74 -22.92
C GLN A 175 -15.14 -20.26 -22.30
N THR A 176 -14.70 -19.57 -21.24
CA THR A 176 -13.63 -20.06 -20.36
C THR A 176 -14.09 -19.95 -18.92
N LEU A 177 -14.34 -21.09 -18.31
CA LEU A 177 -14.69 -21.20 -16.91
C LEU A 177 -13.44 -21.19 -16.04
N THR A 178 -13.35 -20.26 -15.10
CA THR A 178 -12.33 -20.21 -14.06
C THR A 178 -12.94 -20.64 -12.74
N VAL A 179 -12.35 -21.66 -12.13
CA VAL A 179 -12.72 -22.14 -10.78
C VAL A 179 -11.50 -22.06 -9.90
N GLY A 180 -11.62 -21.44 -8.75
CA GLY A 180 -10.50 -21.34 -7.83
C GLY A 180 -10.89 -21.48 -6.38
N ALA A 181 -9.88 -21.83 -5.58
CA ALA A 181 -9.96 -21.86 -4.13
C ALA A 181 -8.66 -21.34 -3.53
N GLU A 182 -8.77 -20.69 -2.39
CA GLU A 182 -7.61 -20.24 -1.62
C GLU A 182 -7.85 -20.37 -0.12
N TRP A 183 -6.78 -20.57 0.60
CA TRP A 183 -6.72 -20.50 2.03
C TRP A 183 -5.54 -19.64 2.45
N ASN A 184 -5.79 -18.70 3.35
CA ASN A 184 -4.79 -17.83 3.94
C ASN A 184 -4.90 -17.89 5.46
N ARG A 185 -3.76 -17.94 6.14
CA ARG A 185 -3.66 -17.80 7.59
C ARG A 185 -2.55 -16.82 7.92
N ASP A 186 -2.89 -15.79 8.68
CA ASP A 186 -1.94 -14.84 9.23
C ASP A 186 -1.88 -14.99 10.75
N GLU A 187 -0.66 -15.06 11.29
CA GLU A 187 -0.38 -15.15 12.73
C GLU A 187 0.53 -13.98 13.12
N LEU A 188 0.00 -13.09 13.97
CA LEU A 188 0.73 -11.95 14.52
C LEU A 188 1.09 -12.22 15.97
N ASN A 189 2.31 -11.87 16.36
CA ASN A 189 2.74 -11.77 17.74
C ASN A 189 3.47 -10.44 17.95
N ASP A 190 2.85 -9.53 18.69
CA ASP A 190 3.39 -8.19 18.99
C ASP A 190 3.19 -7.87 20.49
N PRO A 191 4.11 -8.30 21.35
CA PRO A 191 4.00 -8.04 22.79
C PRO A 191 4.00 -6.55 23.13
N ALA A 192 4.76 -5.73 22.42
CA ALA A 192 4.86 -4.31 22.70
C ALA A 192 3.54 -3.56 22.54
N SER A 193 2.82 -3.84 21.43
CA SER A 193 1.55 -3.16 21.13
C SER A 193 0.36 -3.80 21.82
N MET A 194 0.33 -5.14 21.94
CA MET A 194 -0.84 -5.86 22.44
C MET A 194 -0.87 -5.99 23.97
N GLN A 195 0.28 -5.94 24.64
CA GLN A 195 0.37 -6.00 26.10
C GLN A 195 0.77 -4.66 26.73
N ALA A 196 0.65 -3.57 25.98
CA ALA A 196 1.05 -2.25 26.43
C ALA A 196 0.30 -1.81 27.69
N THR A 197 1.03 -1.16 28.60
CA THR A 197 0.52 -0.40 29.72
C THR A 197 0.60 1.09 29.40
N ASN A 198 0.00 1.95 30.23
CA ASN A 198 0.25 3.38 30.12
C ASN A 198 1.70 3.74 30.54
N VAL A 199 2.08 4.97 30.30
CA VAL A 199 3.44 5.49 30.55
C VAL A 199 3.90 5.36 32.01
N SER A 200 2.96 5.35 32.95
CA SER A 200 3.21 5.22 34.38
C SER A 200 3.25 3.76 34.86
N GLY A 201 3.05 2.81 33.95
CA GLY A 201 2.92 1.40 34.32
C GLY A 201 1.56 1.05 34.92
N GLU A 202 0.61 1.99 34.91
CA GLU A 202 -0.75 1.75 35.39
C GLU A 202 -1.53 0.85 34.44
N VAL A 203 -2.32 -0.04 34.98
CA VAL A 203 -3.25 -0.89 34.21
C VAL A 203 -4.47 -0.06 33.82
N ILE A 204 -4.92 -0.19 32.58
CA ILE A 204 -6.07 0.53 32.05
C ILE A 204 -7.36 -0.12 32.53
N ASN A 205 -8.19 0.61 33.25
CA ASN A 205 -9.50 0.14 33.70
C ASN A 205 -10.46 -0.02 32.52
N GLY A 206 -11.34 -1.02 32.60
CA GLY A 206 -12.29 -1.34 31.54
C GLY A 206 -11.72 -2.16 30.38
N VAL A 207 -10.42 -2.46 30.38
CA VAL A 207 -9.79 -3.42 29.47
C VAL A 207 -9.79 -4.79 30.14
N PRO A 208 -10.13 -5.89 29.44
CA PRO A 208 -10.08 -7.23 30.00
C PRO A 208 -8.68 -7.58 30.51
N GLY A 209 -8.60 -7.97 31.76
CA GLY A 209 -7.36 -8.40 32.42
C GLY A 209 -6.35 -7.27 32.64
N THR A 210 -5.23 -7.64 33.25
CA THR A 210 -4.04 -6.79 33.36
C THR A 210 -3.25 -6.79 32.04
N ALA A 211 -2.29 -5.89 31.88
CA ALA A 211 -1.45 -5.87 30.67
C ALA A 211 -0.74 -7.22 30.42
N SER A 212 -0.33 -7.91 31.46
CA SER A 212 0.29 -9.24 31.38
C SER A 212 -0.68 -10.37 31.03
N GLU A 213 -1.98 -10.17 31.22
CA GLU A 213 -3.04 -11.14 30.87
C GLU A 213 -3.57 -10.94 29.46
N ARG A 214 -3.32 -9.78 28.84
CA ARG A 214 -3.69 -9.56 27.44
C ARG A 214 -2.80 -10.38 26.51
N ASN A 215 -3.44 -11.05 25.55
CA ASN A 215 -2.74 -11.89 24.59
C ASN A 215 -1.96 -11.03 23.58
N SER A 216 -0.65 -11.29 23.44
CA SER A 216 0.18 -10.65 22.41
C SER A 216 0.00 -11.24 21.01
N LYS A 217 -0.76 -12.33 20.89
CA LYS A 217 -0.95 -13.08 19.65
C LYS A 217 -2.36 -12.90 19.12
N ASN A 218 -2.47 -12.75 17.81
CA ASN A 218 -3.74 -12.82 17.10
C ASN A 218 -3.56 -13.55 15.78
N SER A 219 -4.60 -14.23 15.30
CA SER A 219 -4.56 -14.93 14.02
C SER A 219 -5.87 -14.78 13.26
N ALA A 220 -5.78 -14.82 11.95
CA ALA A 220 -6.92 -14.80 11.06
C ALA A 220 -6.79 -15.88 9.99
N ASP A 221 -7.85 -16.65 9.79
CA ASP A 221 -8.01 -17.64 8.72
C ASP A 221 -9.07 -17.17 7.75
N LEU A 222 -8.74 -17.17 6.46
CA LEU A 222 -9.66 -16.88 5.37
C LEU A 222 -9.63 -18.03 4.36
N THR A 223 -10.78 -18.63 4.10
CA THR A 223 -10.96 -19.61 3.04
C THR A 223 -11.92 -19.05 2.00
N GLY A 224 -11.53 -19.04 0.74
CA GLY A 224 -12.35 -18.55 -0.36
C GLY A 224 -12.47 -19.57 -1.49
N ILE A 225 -13.64 -19.61 -2.10
CA ILE A 225 -13.89 -20.30 -3.38
C ILE A 225 -14.51 -19.31 -4.34
N TYR A 226 -14.14 -19.39 -5.62
CA TYR A 226 -14.67 -18.51 -6.63
C TYR A 226 -14.91 -19.21 -7.95
N LEU A 227 -15.84 -18.65 -8.70
CA LEU A 227 -16.23 -19.05 -10.02
C LEU A 227 -16.36 -17.81 -10.90
N GLU A 228 -15.78 -17.84 -12.07
CA GLU A 228 -15.91 -16.80 -13.09
C GLU A 228 -16.06 -17.47 -14.46
N ASP A 229 -16.92 -16.93 -15.30
CA ASP A 229 -17.08 -17.40 -16.67
C ASP A 229 -16.86 -16.25 -17.67
N ASN A 230 -15.87 -16.39 -18.53
CA ASN A 230 -15.62 -15.45 -19.61
C ASN A 230 -16.35 -15.93 -20.86
N ILE A 231 -17.48 -15.31 -21.14
CA ILE A 231 -18.42 -15.69 -22.19
C ILE A 231 -18.25 -14.75 -23.39
N GLU A 232 -17.79 -15.27 -24.52
CA GLU A 232 -17.84 -14.53 -25.81
C GLU A 232 -19.26 -14.58 -26.37
N ALA A 233 -20.15 -13.72 -25.85
CA ALA A 233 -21.57 -13.71 -26.20
C ALA A 233 -21.82 -13.49 -27.70
N ARG A 234 -20.94 -12.75 -28.33
CA ARG A 234 -20.79 -12.62 -29.81
C ARG A 234 -19.39 -12.07 -30.10
N GLN A 235 -18.97 -12.10 -31.33
CA GLN A 235 -17.68 -11.54 -31.75
C GLN A 235 -17.50 -10.11 -31.20
N GLY A 236 -16.44 -9.89 -30.42
CA GLY A 236 -16.10 -8.61 -29.80
C GLY A 236 -16.93 -8.23 -28.59
N THR A 237 -17.83 -9.11 -28.11
CA THR A 237 -18.63 -8.87 -26.89
C THR A 237 -18.32 -9.96 -25.85
N ASN A 238 -17.71 -9.59 -24.73
CA ASN A 238 -17.45 -10.50 -23.63
C ASN A 238 -18.28 -10.10 -22.41
N LEU A 239 -18.93 -11.09 -21.81
CA LEU A 239 -19.62 -10.99 -20.53
C LEU A 239 -18.85 -11.85 -19.52
N ILE A 240 -18.52 -11.27 -18.36
CA ILE A 240 -17.72 -11.96 -17.36
C ILE A 240 -18.44 -11.87 -15.99
N PRO A 241 -19.46 -12.72 -15.77
CA PRO A 241 -20.03 -12.89 -14.44
C PRO A 241 -19.07 -13.64 -13.53
N GLY A 242 -19.01 -13.24 -12.28
CA GLY A 242 -18.19 -13.88 -11.25
C GLY A 242 -18.87 -13.87 -9.92
N ILE A 243 -18.56 -14.86 -9.09
CA ILE A 243 -19.01 -14.95 -7.72
C ILE A 243 -17.92 -15.55 -6.86
N ARG A 244 -17.71 -14.97 -5.69
CA ARG A 244 -16.79 -15.49 -4.69
C ARG A 244 -17.50 -15.63 -3.36
N PHE A 245 -17.26 -16.73 -2.69
CA PHE A 245 -17.66 -16.99 -1.31
C PHE A 245 -16.41 -17.07 -0.45
N ASP A 246 -16.39 -16.33 0.66
CA ASP A 246 -15.33 -16.35 1.64
C ASP A 246 -15.88 -16.72 3.02
N TYR A 247 -15.11 -17.49 3.77
CA TYR A 247 -15.35 -17.75 5.19
C TYR A 247 -14.12 -17.32 5.99
N HIS A 248 -14.35 -16.44 6.97
CA HIS A 248 -13.32 -15.95 7.88
C HIS A 248 -13.62 -16.39 9.31
N ASN A 249 -12.62 -16.82 10.05
CA ASN A 249 -12.79 -17.35 11.40
C ASN A 249 -13.37 -16.34 12.42
N GLN A 250 -13.27 -15.03 12.16
CA GLN A 250 -13.79 -14.00 13.07
C GLN A 250 -15.19 -13.51 12.66
N PHE A 251 -15.39 -13.07 11.41
CA PHE A 251 -16.66 -12.48 10.99
C PHE A 251 -17.57 -13.42 10.18
N GLY A 252 -17.17 -14.68 9.95
CA GLY A 252 -17.97 -15.65 9.23
C GLY A 252 -17.96 -15.48 7.71
N SER A 253 -19.12 -15.62 7.08
CA SER A 253 -19.24 -15.71 5.61
C SER A 253 -19.45 -14.36 4.93
N ASN A 254 -18.90 -14.23 3.71
CA ASN A 254 -19.11 -13.10 2.84
C ASN A 254 -19.25 -13.56 1.37
N TRP A 255 -20.13 -12.89 0.62
CA TRP A 255 -20.32 -13.12 -0.80
C TRP A 255 -19.90 -11.89 -1.61
N SER A 256 -19.17 -12.11 -2.69
CA SER A 256 -18.65 -11.06 -3.57
C SER A 256 -19.01 -11.35 -5.03
N PRO A 257 -20.21 -10.96 -5.48
CA PRO A 257 -20.61 -11.05 -6.88
C PRO A 257 -19.96 -9.95 -7.71
N SER A 258 -19.70 -10.23 -8.99
CA SER A 258 -19.17 -9.29 -9.98
C SER A 258 -19.76 -9.54 -11.36
N LEU A 259 -19.81 -8.48 -12.16
CA LEU A 259 -20.12 -8.56 -13.58
C LEU A 259 -19.25 -7.56 -14.33
N ASN A 260 -18.47 -8.05 -15.29
CA ASN A 260 -17.72 -7.22 -16.22
C ASN A 260 -18.23 -7.46 -17.64
N VAL A 261 -18.20 -6.39 -18.43
CA VAL A 261 -18.62 -6.41 -19.84
C VAL A 261 -17.58 -5.67 -20.65
N SER A 262 -17.20 -6.21 -21.79
CA SER A 262 -16.44 -5.48 -22.79
C SER A 262 -17.07 -5.63 -24.17
N GLN A 263 -17.05 -4.54 -24.93
CA GLN A 263 -17.60 -4.46 -26.27
C GLN A 263 -16.62 -3.76 -27.20
N ASP A 264 -16.22 -4.46 -28.27
CA ASP A 264 -15.49 -3.84 -29.36
C ASP A 264 -16.45 -3.04 -30.23
N LEU A 265 -16.10 -1.81 -30.54
CA LEU A 265 -16.82 -0.91 -31.44
C LEU A 265 -15.97 -0.66 -32.69
N GLY A 266 -16.07 -1.55 -33.65
CA GLY A 266 -15.13 -1.63 -34.77
C GLY A 266 -13.74 -2.04 -34.33
N ASP A 267 -12.73 -1.68 -35.11
CA ASP A 267 -11.35 -2.11 -34.87
C ASP A 267 -10.56 -1.16 -33.97
N MET A 268 -11.12 0.02 -33.66
CA MET A 268 -10.40 1.09 -32.97
C MET A 268 -10.85 1.33 -31.53
N PHE A 269 -12.13 1.07 -31.23
CA PHE A 269 -12.70 1.42 -29.94
C PHE A 269 -13.13 0.20 -29.14
N LYS A 270 -12.98 0.27 -27.81
CA LYS A 270 -13.48 -0.73 -26.87
C LYS A 270 -14.13 -0.03 -25.69
N VAL A 271 -15.38 -0.39 -25.39
CA VAL A 271 -16.08 0.01 -24.16
C VAL A 271 -15.92 -1.11 -23.13
N LYS A 272 -15.66 -0.73 -21.89
CA LYS A 272 -15.63 -1.64 -20.74
C LYS A 272 -16.52 -1.09 -19.64
N ALA A 273 -17.25 -1.96 -18.96
CA ALA A 273 -18.05 -1.61 -17.80
C ALA A 273 -17.95 -2.72 -16.75
N GLY A 274 -17.96 -2.38 -15.50
CA GLY A 274 -17.85 -3.33 -14.40
C GLY A 274 -18.62 -2.89 -13.17
N ILE A 275 -19.14 -3.88 -12.44
CA ILE A 275 -19.66 -3.72 -11.10
C ILE A 275 -19.22 -4.91 -10.26
N ALA A 276 -18.70 -4.64 -9.06
CA ALA A 276 -18.28 -5.69 -8.14
C ALA A 276 -18.55 -5.29 -6.69
N ARG A 277 -19.03 -6.23 -5.91
CA ARG A 277 -19.03 -6.13 -4.44
C ARG A 277 -17.76 -6.79 -3.93
N VAL A 278 -17.00 -6.04 -3.15
CA VAL A 278 -15.76 -6.51 -2.51
C VAL A 278 -15.80 -6.25 -1.02
N PHE A 279 -14.96 -6.94 -0.27
CA PHE A 279 -14.82 -6.73 1.17
C PHE A 279 -13.34 -6.59 1.57
N LYS A 280 -13.14 -5.99 2.74
CA LYS A 280 -11.85 -5.93 3.42
C LYS A 280 -12.03 -6.42 4.86
N ALA A 281 -11.33 -7.46 5.24
CA ALA A 281 -11.31 -7.97 6.60
C ALA A 281 -10.73 -6.93 7.58
N PRO A 282 -11.15 -6.93 8.87
CA PRO A 282 -10.42 -6.23 9.91
C PRO A 282 -8.96 -6.70 9.94
N ASN A 283 -8.04 -5.80 10.18
CA ASN A 283 -6.65 -6.21 10.37
C ASN A 283 -6.44 -6.84 11.76
N LEU A 284 -5.32 -7.55 11.94
CA LEU A 284 -5.04 -8.29 13.17
C LEU A 284 -4.95 -7.39 14.42
N TYR A 285 -4.59 -6.12 14.28
CA TYR A 285 -4.61 -5.16 15.39
C TYR A 285 -6.03 -4.71 15.74
N GLN A 286 -6.82 -4.36 14.73
CA GLN A 286 -8.21 -3.93 14.92
C GLN A 286 -9.07 -5.00 15.60
N SER A 287 -8.81 -6.27 15.29
CA SER A 287 -9.56 -7.41 15.82
C SER A 287 -8.98 -8.02 17.10
N SER A 288 -7.87 -7.49 17.63
CA SER A 288 -7.20 -8.05 18.80
C SER A 288 -7.68 -7.41 20.10
N GLU A 289 -8.18 -8.22 21.04
CA GLU A 289 -8.52 -7.77 22.39
C GLU A 289 -7.34 -7.17 23.16
N GLY A 290 -6.11 -7.61 22.85
CA GLY A 290 -4.89 -7.13 23.50
C GLY A 290 -4.40 -5.78 23.01
N TYR A 291 -4.87 -5.34 21.84
CA TYR A 291 -4.38 -4.11 21.23
C TYR A 291 -4.99 -2.86 21.85
N LEU A 292 -4.14 -1.92 22.18
CA LEU A 292 -4.52 -0.67 22.81
C LEU A 292 -3.69 0.49 22.22
N LEU A 293 -4.31 1.26 21.35
CA LEU A 293 -3.70 2.42 20.72
C LEU A 293 -4.00 3.68 21.53
N SER A 294 -2.96 4.39 21.94
CA SER A 294 -3.13 5.73 22.54
C SER A 294 -3.39 6.77 21.45
N THR A 295 -4.43 7.56 21.63
CA THR A 295 -4.72 8.71 20.79
C THR A 295 -4.61 9.99 21.61
N ARG A 296 -3.72 10.88 21.24
CA ARG A 296 -3.54 12.15 21.95
C ARG A 296 -4.49 13.22 21.39
N GLY A 297 -5.77 13.12 21.77
CA GLY A 297 -6.75 14.13 21.43
C GLY A 297 -7.31 14.09 20.00
N ASN A 298 -6.59 13.56 19.03
CA ASN A 298 -7.04 13.48 17.64
C ASN A 298 -8.00 12.30 17.37
N GLY A 299 -8.13 11.39 18.30
CA GLY A 299 -9.00 10.22 18.21
C GLY A 299 -10.13 10.19 19.24
N CYS A 300 -10.27 11.21 20.10
CA CYS A 300 -11.33 11.28 21.10
C CYS A 300 -12.60 11.91 20.51
N PRO A 301 -13.79 11.30 20.72
CA PRO A 301 -15.05 11.90 20.29
C PRO A 301 -15.33 13.24 21.00
N ASN A 302 -16.12 14.10 20.36
CA ASN A 302 -16.50 15.42 20.88
C ASN A 302 -17.26 15.39 22.21
N ASN A 303 -17.96 14.28 22.49
CA ASN A 303 -18.69 14.08 23.74
C ASN A 303 -17.79 13.63 24.90
N VAL A 304 -16.52 13.41 24.63
CA VAL A 304 -15.52 12.99 25.62
C VAL A 304 -14.70 14.20 26.01
N SER A 305 -14.68 14.50 27.30
CA SER A 305 -13.94 15.64 27.86
C SER A 305 -12.46 15.62 27.47
N GLU A 306 -11.82 16.77 27.52
CA GLU A 306 -10.41 16.98 27.20
C GLU A 306 -9.50 15.88 27.75
N GLY A 307 -8.61 15.37 26.92
CA GLY A 307 -7.63 14.36 27.33
C GLY A 307 -7.26 13.38 26.25
N SER A 308 -6.44 12.41 26.64
CA SER A 308 -6.08 11.27 25.79
C SER A 308 -7.19 10.24 25.81
N CYS A 309 -7.41 9.58 24.67
CA CYS A 309 -8.24 8.39 24.57
C CYS A 309 -7.35 7.21 24.20
N TYR A 310 -7.81 6.02 24.58
CA TYR A 310 -7.25 4.75 24.13
C TYR A 310 -8.27 4.06 23.23
N LEU A 311 -7.80 3.43 22.20
CA LEU A 311 -8.61 2.69 21.25
C LEU A 311 -8.30 1.20 21.35
N LEU A 312 -9.26 0.45 21.86
CA LEU A 312 -9.17 -0.99 22.08
C LEU A 312 -9.50 -1.76 20.79
N GLY A 313 -8.81 -2.86 20.56
CA GLY A 313 -9.18 -3.81 19.51
C GLY A 313 -10.54 -4.44 19.77
N ASN A 314 -11.23 -4.84 18.70
CA ASN A 314 -12.58 -5.42 18.77
C ASN A 314 -12.64 -6.72 17.94
N PRO A 315 -12.77 -7.90 18.58
CA PRO A 315 -12.88 -9.18 17.88
C PRO A 315 -14.22 -9.34 17.13
N ASP A 316 -15.24 -8.55 17.45
CA ASP A 316 -16.59 -8.64 16.87
C ASP A 316 -16.77 -7.75 15.62
N LEU A 317 -15.69 -7.28 15.02
CA LEU A 317 -15.75 -6.45 13.82
C LEU A 317 -16.22 -7.23 12.59
N ASP A 318 -17.17 -6.65 11.89
CA ASP A 318 -17.56 -7.06 10.55
C ASP A 318 -16.58 -6.54 9.48
N PRO A 319 -16.52 -7.16 8.29
CA PRO A 319 -15.71 -6.65 7.19
C PRO A 319 -16.25 -5.32 6.66
N GLU A 320 -15.33 -4.46 6.20
CA GLU A 320 -15.69 -3.31 5.37
C GLU A 320 -16.18 -3.80 4.00
N ILE A 321 -17.23 -3.22 3.47
CA ILE A 321 -17.82 -3.58 2.18
C ILE A 321 -17.70 -2.40 1.21
N SER A 322 -17.35 -2.69 -0.04
CA SER A 322 -17.37 -1.70 -1.13
C SER A 322 -18.13 -2.25 -2.33
N VAL A 323 -18.94 -1.39 -2.95
CA VAL A 323 -19.51 -1.63 -4.27
C VAL A 323 -18.79 -0.73 -5.26
N ASN A 324 -17.99 -1.35 -6.12
CA ASN A 324 -17.16 -0.70 -7.12
C ASN A 324 -17.87 -0.72 -8.47
N LYS A 325 -17.88 0.42 -9.13
CA LYS A 325 -18.50 0.63 -10.45
C LYS A 325 -17.51 1.35 -11.34
N GLU A 326 -17.42 0.91 -12.59
CA GLU A 326 -16.56 1.56 -13.57
C GLU A 326 -17.18 1.49 -14.96
N ILE A 327 -16.88 2.49 -15.77
CA ILE A 327 -17.14 2.50 -17.21
C ILE A 327 -16.00 3.22 -17.91
N GLY A 328 -15.46 2.61 -18.94
CA GLY A 328 -14.32 3.12 -19.68
C GLY A 328 -14.49 2.98 -21.19
N LEU A 329 -13.85 3.89 -21.91
CA LEU A 329 -13.67 3.86 -23.35
C LEU A 329 -12.17 3.84 -23.65
N ALA A 330 -11.75 2.89 -24.45
CA ALA A 330 -10.39 2.78 -24.97
C ALA A 330 -10.38 2.93 -26.49
N PHE A 331 -9.32 3.56 -26.98
CA PHE A 331 -9.02 3.74 -28.41
C PHE A 331 -7.61 3.24 -28.69
N ALA A 332 -7.42 2.52 -29.79
CA ALA A 332 -6.10 2.12 -30.28
C ALA A 332 -6.10 2.10 -31.80
N LEU A 333 -5.12 2.78 -32.43
CA LEU A 333 -4.91 2.80 -33.87
C LEU A 333 -3.45 3.13 -34.19
N GLU A 334 -2.74 2.27 -34.91
CA GLU A 334 -1.38 2.53 -35.43
C GLU A 334 -0.37 3.09 -34.42
N GLY A 335 -0.43 2.61 -33.16
CA GLY A 335 0.44 3.06 -32.07
C GLY A 335 -0.09 4.28 -31.28
N TYR A 336 -1.19 4.90 -31.73
CA TYR A 336 -1.96 5.85 -30.91
C TYR A 336 -2.86 5.07 -29.97
N GLU A 337 -2.80 5.41 -28.69
CA GLU A 337 -3.66 4.83 -27.66
C GLU A 337 -4.25 5.94 -26.80
N ALA A 338 -5.52 5.81 -26.49
CA ALA A 338 -6.18 6.70 -25.53
C ALA A 338 -7.21 5.92 -24.73
N GLY A 339 -7.38 6.30 -23.47
CA GLY A 339 -8.38 5.70 -22.61
C GLY A 339 -8.90 6.71 -21.60
N ILE A 340 -10.17 6.57 -21.26
CA ILE A 340 -10.80 7.29 -20.15
C ILE A 340 -11.72 6.34 -19.41
N THR A 341 -11.63 6.32 -18.09
CA THR A 341 -12.47 5.49 -17.22
C THR A 341 -13.01 6.34 -16.09
N TRP A 342 -14.31 6.35 -15.95
CA TRP A 342 -14.96 6.81 -14.73
C TRP A 342 -15.08 5.65 -13.75
N PHE A 343 -14.79 5.90 -12.46
CA PHE A 343 -14.94 4.92 -11.39
C PHE A 343 -15.64 5.53 -10.18
N ARG A 344 -16.37 4.69 -9.44
CA ARG A 344 -16.99 5.05 -8.17
C ARG A 344 -17.05 3.85 -7.24
N ASN A 345 -16.52 4.04 -6.03
CA ASN A 345 -16.51 3.06 -4.95
C ASN A 345 -17.34 3.61 -3.78
N ASP A 346 -18.41 2.91 -3.45
CA ASP A 346 -19.28 3.23 -2.32
C ASP A 346 -18.99 2.25 -1.17
N TYR A 347 -18.47 2.77 -0.05
CA TYR A 347 -18.08 2.00 1.13
C TYR A 347 -19.15 2.01 2.19
N LYS A 348 -19.32 0.85 2.85
CA LYS A 348 -20.17 0.65 4.03
C LYS A 348 -19.39 -0.11 5.10
N ASN A 349 -19.85 -0.02 6.35
CA ASN A 349 -19.25 -0.70 7.49
C ASN A 349 -17.75 -0.39 7.63
N LYS A 350 -17.31 0.84 7.27
CA LYS A 350 -15.94 1.21 7.52
C LYS A 350 -15.61 1.05 9.00
N ILE A 351 -14.46 0.48 9.26
CA ILE A 351 -13.94 0.35 10.63
C ILE A 351 -13.38 1.71 11.04
N VAL A 352 -14.00 2.27 12.06
CA VAL A 352 -13.70 3.60 12.60
C VAL A 352 -13.53 3.53 14.11
N SER A 353 -12.97 4.58 14.71
CA SER A 353 -12.99 4.74 16.17
C SER A 353 -14.41 4.84 16.67
N GLY A 354 -14.74 4.05 17.68
CA GLY A 354 -16.01 4.16 18.39
C GLY A 354 -16.14 5.47 19.14
N THR A 355 -17.37 5.84 19.46
CA THR A 355 -17.72 7.06 20.22
C THR A 355 -18.14 6.79 21.64
N ASP A 356 -18.39 5.53 21.97
CA ASP A 356 -18.84 5.12 23.29
C ASP A 356 -17.65 4.88 24.22
N VAL A 357 -17.69 5.48 25.39
CA VAL A 357 -16.68 5.30 26.43
C VAL A 357 -16.95 3.98 27.17
N LEU A 358 -16.08 2.99 26.97
CA LEU A 358 -16.19 1.68 27.63
C LEU A 358 -15.69 1.72 29.07
N GLY A 359 -14.79 2.64 29.39
CA GLY A 359 -14.17 2.79 30.70
C GLY A 359 -13.14 3.89 30.70
N GLN A 360 -12.44 4.04 31.80
CA GLN A 360 -11.36 5.02 31.97
C GLN A 360 -10.12 4.35 32.55
N THR A 361 -8.96 4.89 32.22
CA THR A 361 -7.70 4.56 32.92
C THR A 361 -7.72 5.10 34.34
N SER A 362 -6.80 4.66 35.18
CA SER A 362 -6.58 5.23 36.51
C SER A 362 -6.22 6.72 36.46
N SER A 363 -5.65 7.18 35.36
CA SER A 363 -5.36 8.61 35.11
C SER A 363 -6.54 9.41 34.51
N GLY A 364 -7.71 8.78 34.33
CA GLY A 364 -8.92 9.41 33.80
C GLY A 364 -9.00 9.50 32.28
N ALA A 365 -8.10 8.88 31.52
CA ALA A 365 -8.20 8.82 30.07
C ALA A 365 -9.29 7.83 29.64
N ASN A 366 -10.06 8.19 28.62
CA ASN A 366 -11.19 7.38 28.17
C ASN A 366 -10.73 6.22 27.29
N ILE A 367 -11.41 5.09 27.42
CA ILE A 367 -11.20 3.89 26.60
C ILE A 367 -12.36 3.75 25.64
N LEU A 368 -12.05 3.77 24.36
CA LEU A 368 -12.96 3.55 23.24
C LEU A 368 -12.61 2.23 22.57
N GLN A 369 -13.41 1.79 21.58
CA GLN A 369 -13.17 0.56 20.82
C GLN A 369 -13.39 0.79 19.34
N TRP A 370 -12.66 0.05 18.50
CA TRP A 370 -12.93 -0.02 17.07
C TRP A 370 -14.36 -0.51 16.82
N GLN A 371 -15.08 0.11 15.88
CA GLN A 371 -16.44 -0.28 15.52
C GLN A 371 -16.69 -0.14 14.02
N ASN A 372 -17.68 -0.88 13.51
CA ASN A 372 -18.22 -0.68 12.18
C ASN A 372 -19.26 0.43 12.21
N GLY A 373 -19.36 1.22 11.15
CA GLY A 373 -20.42 2.23 11.04
C GLY A 373 -20.13 3.30 9.99
N GLY A 374 -18.89 3.49 9.62
CA GLY A 374 -18.51 4.53 8.66
C GLY A 374 -19.01 4.25 7.24
N LYS A 375 -19.39 5.31 6.53
CA LYS A 375 -19.70 5.30 5.10
C LYS A 375 -18.78 6.25 4.37
N ALA A 376 -18.34 5.87 3.17
CA ALA A 376 -17.45 6.70 2.37
C ALA A 376 -17.74 6.56 0.88
N VAL A 377 -17.25 7.50 0.10
CA VAL A 377 -17.28 7.45 -1.36
C VAL A 377 -15.95 7.92 -1.91
N VAL A 378 -15.46 7.17 -2.92
CA VAL A 378 -14.32 7.55 -3.74
C VAL A 378 -14.76 7.50 -5.19
N GLU A 379 -14.61 8.60 -5.92
CA GLU A 379 -15.08 8.74 -7.29
C GLU A 379 -14.10 9.60 -8.09
N GLY A 380 -13.80 9.19 -9.31
CA GLY A 380 -12.87 9.92 -10.15
C GLY A 380 -12.92 9.51 -11.61
N LEU A 381 -12.00 10.12 -12.34
CA LEU A 381 -11.68 9.81 -13.73
C LEU A 381 -10.21 9.41 -13.83
N GLU A 382 -9.94 8.37 -14.57
CA GLU A 382 -8.59 7.98 -14.97
C GLU A 382 -8.47 8.07 -16.48
N GLY A 383 -7.32 8.53 -16.94
CA GLY A 383 -7.04 8.66 -18.37
C GLY A 383 -5.62 8.26 -18.71
N ASN A 384 -5.44 7.74 -19.92
CA ASN A 384 -4.14 7.49 -20.50
C ASN A 384 -4.10 7.93 -21.97
N LEU A 385 -2.92 8.33 -22.41
CA LEU A 385 -2.67 8.74 -23.79
C LEU A 385 -1.25 8.33 -24.20
N THR A 386 -1.14 7.68 -25.35
CA THR A 386 0.13 7.38 -26.03
C THR A 386 0.06 7.94 -27.44
N VAL A 387 1.01 8.80 -27.79
CA VAL A 387 1.10 9.42 -29.12
C VAL A 387 2.49 9.22 -29.70
N PRO A 388 2.65 8.46 -30.78
CA PRO A 388 3.89 8.44 -31.56
C PRO A 388 4.03 9.78 -32.31
N VAL A 389 4.66 10.79 -31.65
CA VAL A 389 4.84 12.14 -32.22
C VAL A 389 5.68 12.09 -33.49
N ILE A 390 6.74 11.27 -33.45
CA ILE A 390 7.50 10.87 -34.61
C ILE A 390 7.63 9.36 -34.53
N ARG A 391 7.08 8.65 -35.54
CA ARG A 391 7.05 7.19 -35.57
C ARG A 391 8.47 6.64 -35.32
N ASP A 392 8.53 5.64 -34.43
CA ASP A 392 9.75 4.92 -34.03
C ASP A 392 10.87 5.79 -33.38
N THR A 393 10.61 7.06 -33.14
CA THR A 393 11.64 8.00 -32.67
C THR A 393 11.21 8.77 -31.41
N LEU A 394 10.02 9.38 -31.43
CA LEU A 394 9.55 10.25 -30.37
C LEU A 394 8.13 9.87 -29.95
N THR A 395 7.99 9.41 -28.72
CA THR A 395 6.70 8.99 -28.15
C THR A 395 6.35 9.83 -26.93
N TRP A 396 5.14 10.35 -26.93
CA TRP A 396 4.54 11.01 -25.77
C TRP A 396 3.56 10.07 -25.07
N ARG A 397 3.77 9.89 -23.74
CA ARG A 397 2.89 9.09 -22.89
C ARG A 397 2.40 9.93 -21.73
N THR A 398 1.11 9.83 -21.42
CA THR A 398 0.49 10.53 -20.29
C THR A 398 -0.48 9.61 -19.58
N ASN A 399 -0.44 9.65 -18.24
CA ASN A 399 -1.47 9.07 -17.38
C ASN A 399 -2.00 10.17 -16.46
N ALA A 400 -3.30 10.22 -16.27
CA ALA A 400 -3.94 11.23 -15.44
C ALA A 400 -5.01 10.62 -14.56
N THR A 401 -5.13 11.11 -13.33
CA THR A 401 -6.22 10.83 -12.41
C THR A 401 -6.81 12.16 -11.95
N TYR A 402 -8.13 12.28 -12.01
CA TYR A 402 -8.87 13.42 -11.47
C TYR A 402 -9.87 12.93 -10.43
N MET A 403 -9.73 13.38 -9.19
CA MET A 403 -10.62 13.01 -8.09
C MET A 403 -11.85 13.90 -8.07
N ILE A 404 -13.02 13.34 -8.38
CA ILE A 404 -14.30 14.03 -8.25
C ILE A 404 -14.60 14.21 -6.77
N GLN A 405 -14.54 13.12 -5.99
CA GLN A 405 -14.70 13.13 -4.53
C GLN A 405 -13.98 11.93 -3.88
N SER A 406 -13.46 12.16 -2.68
CA SER A 406 -12.91 11.12 -1.80
C SER A 406 -13.19 11.56 -0.37
N LYS A 407 -14.31 11.11 0.22
CA LYS A 407 -14.79 11.64 1.50
C LYS A 407 -15.58 10.65 2.32
N SER A 408 -15.56 10.85 3.63
CA SER A 408 -16.54 10.29 4.55
C SER A 408 -17.92 10.87 4.24
N LYS A 409 -18.95 10.03 4.17
CA LYS A 409 -20.34 10.49 4.02
C LYS A 409 -20.95 10.97 5.34
N ASP A 410 -20.36 10.56 6.45
CA ASP A 410 -20.85 10.86 7.78
C ASP A 410 -20.35 12.23 8.26
N THR A 411 -19.10 12.56 7.96
CA THR A 411 -18.45 13.82 8.40
C THR A 411 -18.24 14.84 7.28
N GLY A 412 -18.27 14.40 6.02
CA GLY A 412 -17.90 15.23 4.86
C GLY A 412 -16.40 15.40 4.65
N ASN A 413 -15.58 14.97 5.62
CA ASN A 413 -14.11 15.10 5.54
C ASN A 413 -13.52 14.27 4.42
N PRO A 414 -12.40 14.71 3.80
CA PRO A 414 -11.63 13.88 2.89
C PRO A 414 -11.09 12.63 3.63
N LEU A 415 -11.11 11.49 2.96
CA LEU A 415 -10.57 10.23 3.50
C LEU A 415 -9.05 10.30 3.67
N SER A 416 -8.39 11.01 2.76
CA SER A 416 -6.95 11.22 2.76
C SER A 416 -6.63 12.57 2.13
N ILE A 417 -5.51 13.17 2.54
CA ILE A 417 -4.99 14.38 1.91
C ILE A 417 -4.28 13.98 0.63
N ILE A 418 -4.97 14.14 -0.50
CA ILE A 418 -4.50 13.78 -1.83
C ILE A 418 -4.69 14.94 -2.81
N PRO A 419 -3.89 15.01 -3.88
CA PRO A 419 -4.08 16.00 -4.93
C PRO A 419 -5.44 15.86 -5.61
N LYS A 420 -6.04 17.00 -5.99
CA LYS A 420 -7.30 17.00 -6.77
C LYS A 420 -7.14 16.30 -8.12
N TYR A 421 -5.95 16.40 -8.69
CA TYR A 421 -5.53 15.65 -9.87
C TYR A 421 -4.04 15.32 -9.81
N THR A 422 -3.66 14.26 -10.48
CA THR A 422 -2.26 13.92 -10.75
C THR A 422 -2.13 13.59 -12.22
N VAL A 423 -1.18 14.25 -12.90
CA VAL A 423 -0.85 14.00 -14.31
C VAL A 423 0.61 13.64 -14.40
N ASN A 424 0.91 12.45 -14.88
CA ASN A 424 2.26 11.99 -15.17
C ASN A 424 2.43 11.94 -16.68
N THR A 425 3.35 12.70 -17.21
CA THR A 425 3.64 12.71 -18.64
C THR A 425 5.12 12.47 -18.88
N MET A 426 5.41 11.75 -19.95
CA MET A 426 6.77 11.42 -20.37
C MET A 426 6.89 11.58 -21.88
N LEU A 427 7.96 12.21 -22.29
CA LEU A 427 8.39 12.29 -23.66
C LEU A 427 9.65 11.44 -23.81
N ASP A 428 9.55 10.33 -24.52
CA ASP A 428 10.64 9.39 -24.81
C ASP A 428 11.19 9.64 -26.21
N TRP A 429 12.46 9.87 -26.32
CA TRP A 429 13.15 10.15 -27.58
C TRP A 429 14.28 9.16 -27.83
N GLU A 430 14.11 8.33 -28.85
CA GLU A 430 15.18 7.51 -29.44
C GLU A 430 16.00 8.36 -30.42
N VAL A 431 17.03 9.04 -29.89
CA VAL A 431 17.87 9.99 -30.65
C VAL A 431 18.58 9.26 -31.80
N ASN A 432 19.13 8.09 -31.49
CA ASN A 432 19.74 7.16 -32.45
C ASN A 432 19.84 5.75 -31.83
N SER A 433 20.43 4.80 -32.52
CA SER A 433 20.56 3.41 -32.08
C SER A 433 21.35 3.21 -30.75
N LYS A 434 22.05 4.24 -30.26
CA LYS A 434 22.85 4.17 -29.04
C LYS A 434 22.36 5.11 -27.94
N LEU A 435 21.68 6.18 -28.28
CA LEU A 435 21.28 7.23 -27.34
C LEU A 435 19.77 7.36 -27.31
N SER A 436 19.21 7.21 -26.13
CA SER A 436 17.85 7.65 -25.82
C SER A 436 17.84 8.71 -24.72
N ALA A 437 16.84 9.57 -24.75
CA ALA A 437 16.61 10.60 -23.75
C ALA A 437 15.12 10.65 -23.39
N ASN A 438 14.82 11.11 -22.18
CA ASN A 438 13.43 11.33 -21.77
C ASN A 438 13.29 12.60 -20.95
N VAL A 439 12.09 13.13 -20.98
CA VAL A 439 11.63 14.22 -20.10
C VAL A 439 10.38 13.71 -19.40
N SER A 440 10.40 13.71 -18.08
CA SER A 440 9.24 13.40 -17.24
C SER A 440 8.69 14.68 -16.63
N TRP A 441 7.37 14.79 -16.57
CA TRP A 441 6.70 15.92 -15.95
C TRP A 441 5.48 15.42 -15.18
N THR A 442 5.54 15.54 -13.86
CA THR A 442 4.45 15.20 -12.96
C THR A 442 3.81 16.47 -12.42
N MET A 443 2.50 16.60 -12.59
CA MET A 443 1.70 17.72 -12.10
C MET A 443 0.77 17.23 -11.00
N TYR A 444 0.78 17.94 -9.88
CA TYR A 444 -0.10 17.70 -8.74
C TYR A 444 -1.06 18.87 -8.58
N GLY A 445 -2.35 18.54 -8.49
CA GLY A 445 -3.38 19.52 -8.16
C GLY A 445 -3.32 19.96 -6.70
N ARG A 446 -4.14 20.94 -6.36
CA ARG A 446 -4.31 21.44 -4.99
C ARG A 446 -4.64 20.28 -4.03
N GLN A 447 -4.07 20.33 -2.83
CA GLN A 447 -4.35 19.42 -1.73
C GLN A 447 -4.95 20.19 -0.57
N LYS A 448 -6.15 19.79 -0.15
CA LYS A 448 -6.86 20.40 0.96
C LYS A 448 -6.68 19.58 2.23
N PRO A 449 -6.49 20.21 3.39
CA PRO A 449 -6.51 19.54 4.68
C PRO A 449 -7.93 19.08 5.02
N ARG A 450 -8.07 18.36 6.12
CA ARG A 450 -9.37 18.09 6.73
C ARG A 450 -9.95 19.40 7.29
N GLU A 451 -11.22 19.64 7.02
CA GLU A 451 -11.89 20.86 7.48
C GLU A 451 -12.28 20.78 8.97
N ASN A 452 -12.54 19.56 9.45
CA ASN A 452 -12.91 19.30 10.84
C ASN A 452 -12.07 18.15 11.39
N ALA A 453 -11.67 18.24 12.65
CA ALA A 453 -11.24 17.06 13.37
C ALA A 453 -12.40 16.04 13.33
N GLU A 454 -12.16 14.78 12.97
CA GLU A 454 -13.23 13.77 12.88
C GLU A 454 -14.01 13.63 14.18
N ILE A 455 -13.47 14.15 15.26
CA ILE A 455 -13.89 13.88 16.62
C ILE A 455 -13.95 15.12 17.53
N ARG A 456 -13.47 16.30 17.11
CA ARG A 456 -13.55 17.55 17.90
C ARG A 456 -14.23 18.67 17.14
N LYS A 457 -15.20 19.33 17.77
CA LYS A 457 -15.83 20.55 17.25
C LYS A 457 -14.99 21.78 17.58
N GLU A 458 -14.91 22.66 16.60
CA GLU A 458 -14.70 24.12 16.59
C GLU A 458 -13.54 24.77 17.37
N GLU A 459 -13.19 24.37 18.58
CA GLU A 459 -12.15 25.03 19.38
C GLU A 459 -10.72 24.63 19.02
N ASN A 460 -10.54 23.54 18.29
CA ASN A 460 -9.26 23.11 17.72
C ASN A 460 -9.44 22.89 16.21
N ALA A 461 -9.84 23.92 15.47
CA ALA A 461 -9.86 23.90 14.03
C ALA A 461 -8.46 23.46 13.53
N MET A 462 -8.43 22.37 12.79
CA MET A 462 -7.21 21.97 12.07
C MET A 462 -6.83 23.12 11.13
N SER A 463 -5.54 23.34 10.95
CA SER A 463 -5.07 24.37 10.03
C SER A 463 -5.71 24.22 8.66
N SER A 464 -6.27 25.30 8.13
CA SER A 464 -6.83 25.37 6.77
C SER A 464 -5.75 25.49 5.69
N ARG A 465 -4.48 25.31 6.05
CA ARG A 465 -3.36 25.51 5.13
C ARG A 465 -3.34 24.43 4.06
N GLU A 466 -3.50 24.86 2.81
CA GLU A 466 -3.51 24.02 1.63
C GLU A 466 -2.12 23.95 0.98
N ILE A 467 -1.83 22.87 0.25
CA ILE A 467 -0.75 22.84 -0.75
C ILE A 467 -1.35 23.27 -2.09
N GLY A 468 -0.84 24.36 -2.68
CA GLY A 468 -1.19 24.78 -4.03
C GLY A 468 -0.75 23.76 -5.09
N ALA A 469 -1.27 23.87 -6.29
CA ALA A 469 -0.83 23.03 -7.40
C ALA A 469 0.67 23.26 -7.69
N TYR A 470 1.39 22.18 -7.97
CA TYR A 470 2.82 22.22 -8.30
C TYR A 470 3.19 21.11 -9.28
N SER A 471 4.39 21.21 -9.83
CA SER A 471 4.90 20.18 -10.72
C SER A 471 6.38 19.88 -10.50
N ILE A 472 6.76 18.66 -10.87
CA ILE A 472 8.12 18.14 -10.80
C ILE A 472 8.53 17.72 -12.21
N VAL A 473 9.66 18.21 -12.68
CA VAL A 473 10.21 17.86 -13.99
C VAL A 473 11.52 17.12 -13.80
N GLY A 474 11.70 16.04 -14.54
CA GLY A 474 12.94 15.25 -14.59
C GLY A 474 13.43 15.10 -16.03
N ILE A 475 14.72 14.94 -16.19
CA ILE A 475 15.36 14.59 -17.46
C ILE A 475 16.28 13.40 -17.26
N GLY A 476 16.31 12.50 -18.23
CA GLY A 476 17.16 11.33 -18.19
C GLY A 476 17.68 10.95 -19.55
N SER A 477 18.79 10.22 -19.58
CA SER A 477 19.36 9.68 -20.79
C SER A 477 19.99 8.32 -20.57
N ASN A 478 20.00 7.49 -21.61
CA ASN A 478 20.70 6.21 -21.65
C ASN A 478 21.62 6.21 -22.89
N TYR A 479 22.83 5.74 -22.71
CA TYR A 479 23.81 5.61 -23.78
C TYR A 479 24.39 4.21 -23.81
N GLN A 480 24.20 3.50 -24.93
CA GLN A 480 24.77 2.17 -25.19
C GLN A 480 26.19 2.34 -25.70
N LEU A 481 27.16 2.27 -24.78
CA LEU A 481 28.59 2.48 -25.10
C LEU A 481 29.12 1.31 -25.93
N THR A 482 28.84 0.07 -25.51
CA THR A 482 29.16 -1.17 -26.23
C THR A 482 27.94 -2.09 -26.20
N LYS A 483 28.00 -3.25 -26.88
CA LYS A 483 26.91 -4.25 -26.82
C LYS A 483 26.58 -4.70 -25.38
N ASN A 484 27.56 -4.65 -24.49
CA ASN A 484 27.48 -5.17 -23.13
C ASN A 484 27.44 -4.06 -22.05
N LEU A 485 27.71 -2.80 -22.42
CA LEU A 485 27.84 -1.70 -21.47
C LEU A 485 26.90 -0.56 -21.80
N ARG A 486 25.98 -0.27 -20.88
CA ARG A 486 25.06 0.87 -20.94
C ARG A 486 25.30 1.81 -19.77
N LEU A 487 25.33 3.09 -20.06
CA LEU A 487 25.41 4.19 -19.11
C LEU A 487 24.06 4.88 -19.04
N ASN A 488 23.67 5.33 -17.87
CA ASN A 488 22.50 6.18 -17.69
C ASN A 488 22.81 7.32 -16.74
N ALA A 489 22.21 8.49 -17.00
CA ALA A 489 22.35 9.66 -16.15
C ALA A 489 21.10 10.54 -16.25
N GLY A 490 20.83 11.31 -15.21
CA GLY A 490 19.70 12.22 -15.22
C GLY A 490 19.64 13.14 -14.00
N ILE A 491 18.62 13.99 -14.03
CA ILE A 491 18.30 14.96 -12.98
C ILE A 491 16.83 14.78 -12.65
N SER A 492 16.52 14.45 -11.41
CA SER A 492 15.15 14.51 -10.89
C SER A 492 14.89 15.87 -10.27
N ASN A 493 13.64 16.34 -10.34
CA ASN A 493 13.21 17.63 -9.81
C ASN A 493 14.12 18.80 -10.31
N LEU A 494 14.20 18.96 -11.63
CA LEU A 494 15.08 19.89 -12.33
C LEU A 494 14.97 21.33 -11.81
N PHE A 495 13.79 21.75 -11.40
CA PHE A 495 13.51 23.10 -10.92
C PHE A 495 13.60 23.27 -9.40
N ASP A 496 14.08 22.23 -8.70
CA ASP A 496 14.32 22.27 -7.25
C ASP A 496 13.07 22.61 -6.43
N LYS A 497 11.91 22.07 -6.82
CA LYS A 497 10.67 22.24 -6.05
C LYS A 497 10.76 21.51 -4.74
N GLN A 498 10.67 22.24 -3.63
CA GLN A 498 10.71 21.68 -2.28
C GLN A 498 9.36 21.89 -1.58
N ILE A 499 8.93 20.90 -0.80
CA ILE A 499 7.79 20.96 0.11
C ILE A 499 8.27 20.40 1.43
N TYR A 500 8.05 21.14 2.51
CA TYR A 500 8.39 20.72 3.86
C TYR A 500 7.14 20.24 4.59
N ARG A 501 7.29 19.13 5.33
CA ARG A 501 6.22 18.64 6.19
C ARG A 501 5.95 19.63 7.31
N GLU A 502 4.67 19.88 7.58
CA GLU A 502 4.19 20.70 8.68
C GLU A 502 3.41 19.83 9.66
N ASN A 503 3.32 20.26 10.91
CA ASN A 503 2.58 19.51 11.94
C ASN A 503 1.07 19.59 11.78
N ASP A 504 0.60 20.50 10.93
CA ASP A 504 -0.81 20.70 10.66
C ASP A 504 -1.06 21.03 9.18
N GLY A 505 -2.32 21.03 8.77
CA GLY A 505 -2.70 21.35 7.40
C GLY A 505 -2.48 20.20 6.42
N ALA A 506 -2.30 20.53 5.15
CA ALA A 506 -2.19 19.56 4.06
C ALA A 506 -0.76 19.05 3.83
N SER A 507 0.25 19.69 4.39
CA SER A 507 1.66 19.34 4.19
C SER A 507 2.07 18.20 5.12
N THR A 508 1.81 16.96 4.69
CA THR A 508 2.05 15.75 5.49
C THR A 508 3.33 15.00 5.11
N TYR A 509 4.10 15.50 4.14
CA TYR A 509 5.32 14.85 3.65
C TYR A 509 6.33 15.89 3.15
N ASN A 510 7.60 15.46 3.02
CA ASN A 510 8.65 16.26 2.41
C ASN A 510 8.79 15.90 0.91
N GLU A 511 8.76 16.92 0.03
CA GLU A 511 9.18 16.76 -1.36
C GLU A 511 10.66 17.14 -1.45
N PRO A 512 11.56 16.19 -1.76
CA PRO A 512 12.99 16.49 -1.83
C PRO A 512 13.29 17.41 -3.01
N GLY A 513 14.33 18.21 -2.86
CA GLY A 513 14.84 19.06 -3.91
C GLY A 513 15.46 18.31 -5.08
N ARG A 514 16.20 19.01 -5.91
CA ARG A 514 16.91 18.48 -7.07
C ARG A 514 17.89 17.38 -6.69
N ALA A 515 17.87 16.27 -7.45
CA ALA A 515 18.84 15.19 -7.30
C ALA A 515 19.44 14.80 -8.65
N TYR A 516 20.70 14.40 -8.62
CA TYR A 516 21.44 13.92 -9.79
C TYR A 516 21.69 12.42 -9.62
N TYR A 517 21.57 11.70 -10.70
CA TYR A 517 21.88 10.26 -10.68
C TYR A 517 22.69 9.84 -11.88
N ALA A 518 23.50 8.81 -11.69
CA ALA A 518 24.21 8.12 -12.75
C ALA A 518 24.27 6.62 -12.45
N GLY A 519 24.28 5.81 -13.49
CA GLY A 519 24.32 4.38 -13.36
C GLY A 519 25.05 3.71 -14.52
N VAL A 520 25.48 2.47 -14.27
CA VAL A 520 26.15 1.60 -15.23
C VAL A 520 25.46 0.25 -15.23
N THR A 521 25.14 -0.26 -16.41
CA THR A 521 24.64 -1.63 -16.58
C THR A 521 25.63 -2.41 -17.42
N LEU A 522 26.11 -3.53 -16.89
CA LEU A 522 26.96 -4.48 -17.58
C LEU A 522 26.20 -5.78 -17.81
N SER A 523 26.18 -6.25 -19.05
CA SER A 523 25.58 -7.53 -19.47
C SER A 523 26.67 -8.44 -20.03
N PHE A 524 26.62 -9.74 -19.72
CA PHE A 524 27.60 -10.74 -20.15
C PHE A 524 26.96 -12.10 -20.37
#